data_149b2346a1d71a0e3122096dba9d0be9
#
_entry.id   149b2346a1d71a0e3122096dba9d0be9
#
_cell.length_a   1.000
_cell.length_b   1.000
_cell.length_c   1.000
_cell.angle_alpha   90.00
_cell.angle_beta   90.00
_cell.angle_gamma   90.00
#
_symmetry.space_group_name_H-M   'P 1'
#
loop_
_entity.id
_entity.type
_entity.pdbx_description
1 polymer ?
#
loop_
_entity_poly.entity_id
_entity_poly.type
_entity_poly.pdbx_seq_one_letter_code
_entity_poly.pdbx_strand_id
1 'polypeptide(L)'
;MTTLRLRGGRIIDPTQAEPDHVRDLFVRDGRIADANAADHAEQEIDASGCVVMAGGIDMHTHIGGGKVNLARMLMVEDHRAGVNPFALPSNPLELASCGGCTPGTLATGYRYVEMGYTSAFEPAMVAANARHAHMEMGDVPVLDHGA
;
A
#
# COMPACT_ATOMS: atom_id res chain seq x y z
N MET A 1 8.96 -4.19 -23.43
CA MET A 1 9.53 -4.54 -22.11
C MET A 1 9.90 -3.23 -21.44
N THR A 2 9.25 -2.88 -20.36
CA THR A 2 9.51 -1.60 -19.68
C THR A 2 10.60 -1.79 -18.63
N THR A 3 11.67 -1.02 -18.74
CA THR A 3 12.77 -1.03 -17.77
C THR A 3 12.78 0.29 -17.00
N LEU A 4 12.74 0.21 -15.68
CA LEU A 4 12.84 1.32 -14.75
C LEU A 4 14.21 1.26 -14.05
N ARG A 5 14.88 2.41 -13.94
CA ARG A 5 16.09 2.61 -13.12
C ARG A 5 15.76 3.48 -11.92
N LEU A 6 16.05 3.00 -10.72
CA LEU A 6 16.14 3.81 -9.52
C LEU A 6 17.60 4.19 -9.33
N ARG A 7 17.94 5.47 -9.51
CA ARG A 7 19.33 5.93 -9.52
C ARG A 7 19.79 6.42 -8.16
N GLY A 8 20.92 5.91 -7.69
CA GLY A 8 21.63 6.43 -6.52
C GLY A 8 20.93 6.22 -5.17
N GLY A 9 20.01 5.30 -5.09
CA GLY A 9 19.32 4.96 -3.84
C GLY A 9 20.19 4.15 -2.87
N ARG A 10 20.02 4.36 -1.58
CA ARG A 10 20.59 3.51 -0.54
C ARG A 10 19.77 2.24 -0.43
N ILE A 11 20.28 1.16 -1.00
CA ILE A 11 19.59 -0.13 -1.00
C ILE A 11 19.80 -0.81 0.37
N ILE A 12 18.71 -1.23 1.00
CA ILE A 12 18.73 -2.06 2.20
C ILE A 12 18.11 -3.40 1.87
N ASP A 13 18.95 -4.42 1.76
CA ASP A 13 18.54 -5.79 1.45
C ASP A 13 19.31 -6.78 2.35
N PRO A 14 18.68 -7.29 3.43
CA PRO A 14 19.32 -8.19 4.37
C PRO A 14 19.71 -9.54 3.78
N THR A 15 19.26 -9.85 2.57
CA THR A 15 19.60 -11.12 1.88
C THR A 15 20.94 -11.06 1.13
N GLN A 16 21.52 -9.86 0.98
CA GLN A 16 22.78 -9.64 0.28
C GLN A 16 23.98 -9.72 1.23
N ALA A 17 25.15 -10.03 0.68
CA ALA A 17 26.41 -10.02 1.43
C ALA A 17 26.76 -8.63 1.98
N GLU A 18 26.42 -7.59 1.22
CA GLU A 18 26.50 -6.19 1.62
C GLU A 18 25.06 -5.64 1.71
N PRO A 19 24.43 -5.73 2.89
CA PRO A 19 23.00 -5.44 3.02
C PRO A 19 22.65 -3.95 2.95
N ASP A 20 23.62 -3.05 3.02
CA ASP A 20 23.43 -1.60 3.05
C ASP A 20 24.47 -0.91 2.16
N HIS A 21 24.07 -0.45 1.00
CA HIS A 21 24.98 0.24 0.06
C HIS A 21 24.21 1.15 -0.90
N VAL A 22 24.89 2.16 -1.41
CA VAL A 22 24.32 3.08 -2.43
C VAL A 22 24.64 2.53 -3.83
N ARG A 23 23.59 2.25 -4.60
CA ARG A 23 23.69 1.83 -6.00
C ARG A 23 22.41 2.10 -6.77
N ASP A 24 22.47 1.91 -8.06
CA ASP A 24 21.30 1.88 -8.92
C ASP A 24 20.58 0.52 -8.79
N LEU A 25 19.26 0.56 -8.81
CA LEU A 25 18.42 -0.63 -8.90
C LEU A 25 17.65 -0.61 -10.21
N PHE A 26 17.62 -1.74 -10.90
CA PHE A 26 16.89 -1.90 -12.15
C PHE A 26 15.70 -2.82 -11.97
N VAL A 27 14.56 -2.42 -12.53
CA VAL A 27 13.34 -3.22 -12.55
C VAL A 27 12.94 -3.42 -14.00
N ARG A 28 12.77 -4.68 -14.39
CA ARG A 28 12.30 -5.08 -15.72
C ARG A 28 11.11 -6.01 -15.59
N ASP A 29 10.02 -5.66 -16.26
CA ASP A 29 8.77 -6.44 -16.24
C ASP A 29 8.32 -6.82 -14.81
N GLY A 30 8.38 -5.85 -13.88
CA GLY A 30 7.98 -6.01 -12.49
C GLY A 30 8.94 -6.82 -11.60
N ARG A 31 10.16 -7.11 -12.07
CA ARG A 31 11.17 -7.86 -11.31
C ARG A 31 12.49 -7.10 -11.23
N ILE A 32 13.18 -7.24 -10.11
CA ILE A 32 14.55 -6.75 -9.98
C ILE A 32 15.44 -7.46 -11.00
N ALA A 33 16.22 -6.70 -11.74
CA ALA A 33 17.12 -7.17 -12.78
C ALA A 33 18.56 -6.76 -12.50
N ASP A 34 19.52 -7.54 -13.02
CA ASP A 34 20.92 -7.20 -12.92
C ASP A 34 21.27 -5.93 -13.72
N ALA A 35 22.26 -5.17 -13.23
CA ALA A 35 22.72 -3.95 -13.87
C ALA A 35 23.16 -4.13 -15.33
N ASN A 36 23.70 -5.32 -15.65
CA ASN A 36 24.14 -5.65 -17.02
C ASN A 36 22.96 -5.86 -18.01
N ALA A 37 21.73 -5.99 -17.48
CA ALA A 37 20.52 -6.11 -18.30
C ALA A 37 19.89 -4.77 -18.68
N ALA A 38 20.46 -3.65 -18.24
CA ALA A 38 19.82 -2.34 -18.22
C ALA A 38 20.50 -1.30 -19.12
N ASP A 39 21.06 -1.70 -20.26
CA ASP A 39 21.71 -0.75 -21.19
C ASP A 39 20.80 0.40 -21.66
N HIS A 40 19.48 0.29 -21.50
CA HIS A 40 18.51 1.36 -21.79
C HIS A 40 17.30 1.28 -20.83
N ALA A 41 17.35 2.07 -19.75
CA ALA A 41 16.16 2.28 -18.94
C ALA A 41 15.21 3.25 -19.68
N GLU A 42 13.96 2.83 -19.88
CA GLU A 42 12.92 3.68 -20.49
C GLU A 42 12.43 4.75 -19.52
N GLN A 43 12.57 4.49 -18.22
CA GLN A 43 12.21 5.41 -17.15
C GLN A 43 13.32 5.46 -16.10
N GLU A 44 13.54 6.64 -15.54
CA GLU A 44 14.49 6.85 -14.45
C GLU A 44 13.83 7.65 -13.32
N ILE A 45 14.06 7.20 -12.08
CA ILE A 45 13.70 7.93 -10.86
C ILE A 45 14.97 8.21 -10.09
N ASP A 46 15.22 9.48 -9.76
CA ASP A 46 16.32 9.86 -8.88
C ASP A 46 15.95 9.51 -7.44
N ALA A 47 16.63 8.51 -6.91
CA ALA A 47 16.49 8.04 -5.53
C ALA A 47 17.65 8.50 -4.64
N SER A 48 18.45 9.47 -5.09
CA SER A 48 19.56 9.99 -4.29
C SER A 48 19.08 10.54 -2.96
N GLY A 49 19.68 10.07 -1.87
CA GLY A 49 19.27 10.43 -0.51
C GLY A 49 18.05 9.66 0.03
N CYS A 50 17.43 8.80 -0.79
CA CYS A 50 16.35 7.94 -0.38
C CYS A 50 16.85 6.55 0.03
N VAL A 51 16.11 5.90 0.92
CA VAL A 51 16.26 4.48 1.21
C VAL A 51 15.35 3.68 0.27
N VAL A 52 15.91 2.65 -0.35
CA VAL A 52 15.18 1.69 -1.18
C VAL A 52 15.25 0.32 -0.51
N MET A 53 14.11 -0.21 -0.14
CA MET A 53 13.99 -1.49 0.55
C MET A 53 12.71 -2.20 0.11
N ALA A 54 12.57 -3.47 0.48
CA ALA A 54 11.31 -4.19 0.30
C ALA A 54 10.18 -3.46 1.02
N GLY A 55 9.01 -3.39 0.40
CA GLY A 55 7.82 -2.82 1.01
C GLY A 55 7.38 -3.60 2.25
N GLY A 56 6.80 -2.90 3.21
CA GLY A 56 6.27 -3.52 4.41
C GLY A 56 5.10 -4.46 4.10
N ILE A 57 5.02 -5.56 4.85
CA ILE A 57 3.88 -6.48 4.83
C ILE A 57 3.25 -6.44 6.21
N ASP A 58 2.02 -5.93 6.30
CA ASP A 58 1.27 -5.96 7.56
C ASP A 58 0.37 -7.19 7.60
N MET A 59 0.74 -8.13 8.44
CA MET A 59 0.01 -9.41 8.59
C MET A 59 -1.21 -9.31 9.51
N HIS A 60 -1.46 -8.14 10.11
CA HIS A 60 -2.58 -7.94 11.02
C HIS A 60 -3.06 -6.49 10.95
N THR A 61 -3.84 -6.19 9.92
CA THR A 61 -4.34 -4.84 9.65
C THR A 61 -5.86 -4.77 9.75
N HIS A 62 -6.39 -3.56 9.88
CA HIS A 62 -7.83 -3.32 9.90
C HIS A 62 -8.20 -2.22 8.90
N ILE A 63 -8.10 -2.54 7.61
CA ILE A 63 -8.36 -1.61 6.50
C ILE A 63 -9.79 -1.72 6.00
N GLY A 64 -10.30 -2.92 5.78
CA GLY A 64 -11.61 -3.16 5.18
C GLY A 64 -12.36 -4.33 5.80
N GLY A 65 -13.61 -4.50 5.42
CA GLY A 65 -14.45 -5.58 5.88
C GLY A 65 -15.50 -5.19 6.93
N GLY A 66 -16.51 -6.00 7.09
CA GLY A 66 -17.71 -5.68 7.87
C GLY A 66 -17.44 -5.33 9.33
N LYS A 67 -16.51 -6.01 10.01
CA LYS A 67 -16.14 -5.69 11.39
C LYS A 67 -15.41 -4.35 11.52
N VAL A 68 -14.55 -4.05 10.57
CA VAL A 68 -13.81 -2.78 10.53
C VAL A 68 -14.78 -1.63 10.29
N ASN A 69 -15.72 -1.78 9.37
CA ASN A 69 -16.73 -0.77 9.10
C ASN A 69 -17.66 -0.56 10.31
N LEU A 70 -18.03 -1.63 11.02
CA LEU A 70 -18.76 -1.48 12.27
C LEU A 70 -17.97 -0.68 13.31
N ALA A 71 -16.66 -0.95 13.45
CA ALA A 71 -15.81 -0.19 14.35
C ALA A 71 -15.75 1.31 13.96
N ARG A 72 -15.62 1.61 12.66
CA ARG A 72 -15.68 2.99 12.15
C ARG A 72 -16.99 3.68 12.50
N MET A 73 -18.12 2.99 12.34
CA MET A 73 -19.45 3.54 12.70
C MET A 73 -19.58 3.85 14.19
N LEU A 74 -18.83 3.17 15.05
CA LEU A 74 -18.84 3.40 16.50
C LEU A 74 -17.90 4.53 16.95
N MET A 75 -17.14 5.14 16.05
CA MET A 75 -16.24 6.27 16.34
C MET A 75 -17.04 7.58 16.37
N VAL A 76 -17.76 7.80 17.45
CA VAL A 76 -18.73 8.89 17.60
C VAL A 76 -18.10 10.27 17.50
N GLU A 77 -16.87 10.42 17.98
CA GLU A 77 -16.11 11.67 17.95
C GLU A 77 -15.83 12.10 16.52
N ASP A 78 -15.42 11.16 15.67
CA ASP A 78 -15.12 11.44 14.26
C ASP A 78 -16.40 11.82 13.50
N HIS A 79 -17.50 11.12 13.78
CA HIS A 79 -18.81 11.45 13.20
C HIS A 79 -19.30 12.83 13.62
N ARG A 80 -19.06 13.22 14.87
CA ARG A 80 -19.46 14.54 15.39
C ARG A 80 -18.61 15.68 14.81
N ALA A 81 -17.33 15.44 14.59
CA ALA A 81 -16.45 16.44 14.02
C ALA A 81 -16.84 16.83 12.59
N GLY A 82 -17.54 15.96 11.87
CA GLY A 82 -18.07 16.23 10.52
C GLY A 82 -17.01 16.52 9.47
N VAL A 83 -15.73 16.39 9.83
CA VAL A 83 -14.60 16.72 8.97
C VAL A 83 -13.64 15.55 8.96
N ASN A 84 -13.54 14.90 7.82
CA ASN A 84 -12.43 14.00 7.54
C ASN A 84 -11.41 14.79 6.70
N PRO A 85 -10.33 15.33 7.31
CA PRO A 85 -9.30 16.08 6.58
C PRO A 85 -8.54 15.20 5.56
N PHE A 86 -8.77 13.91 5.59
CA PHE A 86 -8.14 12.91 4.74
C PHE A 86 -9.13 12.22 3.80
N ALA A 87 -10.34 12.75 3.70
CA ALA A 87 -11.31 12.22 2.75
C ALA A 87 -10.77 12.39 1.34
N LEU A 88 -10.35 11.29 0.74
CA LEU A 88 -10.30 11.22 -0.70
C LEU A 88 -11.74 11.37 -1.23
N PRO A 89 -11.94 11.98 -2.40
CA PRO A 89 -13.26 12.08 -3.00
C PRO A 89 -13.91 10.69 -3.02
N SER A 90 -15.15 10.60 -2.54
CA SER A 90 -15.89 9.35 -2.56
C SER A 90 -15.99 8.84 -4.00
N ASN A 91 -15.45 7.68 -4.25
CA ASN A 91 -15.62 7.00 -5.51
C ASN A 91 -16.96 6.25 -5.47
N PRO A 92 -17.87 6.44 -6.43
CA PRO A 92 -19.13 5.69 -6.47
C PRO A 92 -18.94 4.18 -6.64
N LEU A 93 -17.72 3.73 -6.98
CA LEU A 93 -17.35 2.31 -7.03
C LEU A 93 -16.80 1.78 -5.72
N GLU A 94 -16.61 2.63 -4.70
CA GLU A 94 -16.18 2.20 -3.37
C GLU A 94 -17.25 1.34 -2.73
N LEU A 95 -16.88 0.10 -2.32
CA LEU A 95 -17.83 -0.89 -1.81
C LEU A 95 -18.18 -0.68 -0.34
N ALA A 96 -17.38 0.10 0.39
CA ALA A 96 -17.63 0.40 1.79
C ALA A 96 -17.14 1.79 2.17
N SER A 97 -18.01 2.50 2.84
CA SER A 97 -17.73 3.81 3.41
C SER A 97 -18.57 4.04 4.65
N CYS A 98 -18.01 4.74 5.62
CA CYS A 98 -18.74 5.20 6.81
C CYS A 98 -19.24 6.64 6.68
N GLY A 99 -19.42 7.11 5.46
CA GLY A 99 -20.09 8.38 5.17
C GLY A 99 -19.24 9.65 5.33
N GLY A 100 -17.93 9.61 5.23
CA GLY A 100 -17.08 10.80 5.10
C GLY A 100 -16.56 11.40 6.41
N CYS A 101 -17.00 10.93 7.57
CA CYS A 101 -16.48 11.39 8.86
C CYS A 101 -15.26 10.60 9.32
N THR A 102 -15.14 9.34 8.91
CA THR A 102 -14.05 8.42 9.25
C THR A 102 -13.39 7.95 7.97
N PRO A 103 -12.06 7.80 7.91
CA PRO A 103 -11.39 7.30 6.73
C PRO A 103 -11.96 5.95 6.29
N GLY A 104 -12.45 5.89 5.06
CA GLY A 104 -12.90 4.65 4.43
C GLY A 104 -11.73 3.73 4.08
N THR A 105 -12.05 2.57 3.51
CA THR A 105 -11.07 1.55 3.09
C THR A 105 -10.04 2.12 2.12
N LEU A 106 -10.48 2.86 1.09
CA LEU A 106 -9.61 3.49 0.12
C LEU A 106 -8.61 4.45 0.77
N ALA A 107 -9.10 5.41 1.58
CA ALA A 107 -8.26 6.40 2.25
C ALA A 107 -7.26 5.74 3.22
N THR A 108 -7.70 4.72 3.95
CA THR A 108 -6.84 3.96 4.87
C THR A 108 -5.75 3.20 4.10
N GLY A 109 -6.10 2.55 3.00
CA GLY A 109 -5.14 1.84 2.16
C GLY A 109 -4.05 2.75 1.59
N TYR A 110 -4.40 3.94 1.10
CA TYR A 110 -3.39 4.90 0.63
C TYR A 110 -2.46 5.37 1.75
N ARG A 111 -2.93 5.48 2.99
CA ARG A 111 -2.07 5.78 4.13
C ARG A 111 -1.08 4.67 4.43
N TYR A 112 -1.47 3.41 4.26
CA TYR A 112 -0.54 2.30 4.37
C TYR A 112 0.58 2.41 3.33
N VAL A 113 0.23 2.76 2.10
CA VAL A 113 1.23 2.97 1.04
C VAL A 113 2.16 4.14 1.36
N GLU A 114 1.64 5.27 1.86
CA GLU A 114 2.44 6.42 2.32
C GLU A 114 3.43 6.04 3.43
N MET A 115 3.08 5.07 4.27
CA MET A 115 3.97 4.53 5.32
C MET A 115 4.97 3.49 4.80
N GLY A 116 4.91 3.13 3.51
CA GLY A 116 5.81 2.16 2.88
C GLY A 116 5.34 0.70 2.91
N TYR A 117 4.07 0.46 3.24
CA TYR A 117 3.50 -0.88 3.10
C TYR A 117 3.09 -1.16 1.66
N THR A 118 3.33 -2.39 1.21
CA THR A 118 2.93 -2.88 -0.11
C THR A 118 1.90 -4.00 -0.03
N SER A 119 1.74 -4.62 1.13
CA SER A 119 0.76 -5.68 1.35
C SER A 119 0.15 -5.59 2.74
N ALA A 120 -1.12 -5.94 2.85
CA ALA A 120 -1.88 -5.90 4.10
C ALA A 120 -2.86 -7.07 4.20
N PHE A 121 -3.00 -7.64 5.40
CA PHE A 121 -3.88 -8.78 5.65
C PHE A 121 -4.88 -8.46 6.75
N GLU A 122 -6.19 -8.64 6.46
CA GLU A 122 -7.30 -8.38 7.37
C GLU A 122 -7.74 -9.66 8.11
N PRO A 123 -7.37 -9.83 9.39
CA PRO A 123 -7.74 -11.02 10.13
C PRO A 123 -9.10 -10.90 10.85
N ALA A 124 -9.67 -9.70 10.98
CA ALA A 124 -10.89 -9.47 11.75
C ALA A 124 -12.14 -9.80 10.94
N MET A 125 -12.23 -11.01 10.43
CA MET A 125 -13.41 -11.47 9.71
C MET A 125 -13.89 -12.83 10.20
N VAL A 126 -15.13 -13.16 9.83
CA VAL A 126 -15.64 -14.52 9.85
C VAL A 126 -15.68 -15.05 8.42
N ALA A 127 -15.59 -16.36 8.24
CA ALA A 127 -15.53 -16.98 6.92
C ALA A 127 -16.63 -16.50 5.95
N ALA A 128 -17.84 -16.27 6.45
CA ALA A 128 -18.97 -15.77 5.67
C ALA A 128 -18.73 -14.35 5.09
N ASN A 129 -17.88 -13.56 5.72
CA ASN A 129 -17.58 -12.17 5.32
C ASN A 129 -16.25 -12.03 4.56
N ALA A 130 -15.49 -13.10 4.37
CA ALA A 130 -14.19 -13.06 3.72
C ALA A 130 -14.27 -12.43 2.32
N ARG A 131 -15.27 -12.85 1.53
CA ARG A 131 -15.50 -12.27 0.21
C ARG A 131 -15.71 -10.76 0.26
N HIS A 132 -16.48 -10.26 1.23
CA HIS A 132 -16.74 -8.84 1.39
C HIS A 132 -15.45 -8.08 1.76
N ALA A 133 -14.66 -8.62 2.69
CA ALA A 133 -13.36 -8.02 3.04
C ALA A 133 -12.44 -7.92 1.82
N HIS A 134 -12.33 -8.99 1.03
CA HIS A 134 -11.54 -8.98 -0.21
C HIS A 134 -12.05 -7.95 -1.23
N MET A 135 -13.36 -7.81 -1.40
CA MET A 135 -13.93 -6.84 -2.33
C MET A 135 -13.62 -5.41 -1.90
N GLU A 136 -13.77 -5.09 -0.61
CA GLU A 136 -13.44 -3.76 -0.10
C GLU A 136 -11.94 -3.42 -0.17
N MET A 137 -11.09 -4.37 0.19
CA MET A 137 -9.64 -4.17 0.10
C MET A 137 -9.19 -4.08 -1.35
N GLY A 138 -9.90 -4.71 -2.28
CA GLY A 138 -9.70 -4.60 -3.72
C GLY A 138 -9.97 -3.19 -4.29
N ASP A 139 -10.67 -2.33 -3.54
CA ASP A 139 -10.83 -0.91 -3.90
C ASP A 139 -9.53 -0.11 -3.74
N VAL A 140 -8.51 -0.69 -3.11
CA VAL A 140 -7.18 -0.08 -2.95
C VAL A 140 -6.21 -0.64 -4.01
N PRO A 141 -6.08 0.00 -5.19
CA PRO A 141 -5.38 -0.60 -6.34
C PRO A 141 -3.86 -0.64 -6.19
N VAL A 142 -3.31 -0.01 -5.16
CA VAL A 142 -1.87 0.16 -4.94
C VAL A 142 -1.33 -0.67 -3.77
N LEU A 143 -2.19 -1.48 -3.14
CA LEU A 143 -1.86 -2.29 -1.98
C LEU A 143 -2.31 -3.74 -2.22
N ASP A 144 -1.38 -4.69 -2.23
CA ASP A 144 -1.72 -6.10 -2.24
C ASP A 144 -2.43 -6.47 -0.94
N HIS A 145 -3.38 -7.39 -1.00
CA HIS A 145 -4.18 -7.71 0.17
C HIS A 145 -4.53 -9.19 0.29
N GLY A 146 -4.83 -9.58 1.52
CA GLY A 146 -5.40 -10.87 1.88
C GLY A 146 -6.39 -10.71 3.03
N ALA A 147 -7.23 -11.75 3.19
CA ALA A 147 -8.20 -11.81 4.27
C ALA A 147 -8.52 -13.27 4.63
#